data_b04824fa813b84eacd688a10bc65d998
#
_entry.id   b04824fa813b84eacd688a10bc65d998
#
_cell.length_a   1.000
_cell.length_b   1.000
_cell.length_c   1.000
_cell.angle_alpha   90.00
_cell.angle_beta   90.00
_cell.angle_gamma   90.00
#
_symmetry.space_group_name_H-M   'P 1'
#
loop_
_entity.id
_entity.type
_entity.pdbx_description
1 polymer ?
#
loop_
_entity_poly.entity_id
_entity_poly.type
_entity_poly.pdbx_seq_one_letter_code
_entity_poly.pdbx_strand_id
1 'polypeptide(L)'
;TDQDFFSTKQPIKIPIVAVNKKGIPYNSQMANVKIIRRKWETILQKSDGQLKYVSQKKEEIIDNKNINILGSKSVYPFTAKESGDYEFRISAPNSESYVSFFFYAYGFGDTYSSSFEVNTEGKIDITLDKDKYNVGDKAKALLKLPFDGKVLITVECDKMLQYFYVKSDNKSVSVDLKLEDKHVPNVYITATLIKPNVADGMPLTVAYGFAPIVVENPSNKIPIDLQCVNTTRSKTIQTVKIKSKPNCEMTIAVVDEGILALKDQKSPNPYNYFYSKRALEVDMYNIYPYLFPEVTSLGGGFDDISKRVNPMTNKRIKLVSVWSGIIHTNAFGNAEFSFAIPQFSGSLRVMAVAYDGKKFGAAEKNITVADPIVISTGAPRFVAPNDEITIPITVSNTTKTKAPATVTVRAEGVLQNATANTITTEIEPNSERQIEFGILTRNLIGDGKIIV
;
A
#
# COMPACT_ATOMS: atom_id res chain seq x y z
N THR A 1 17.36 11.50 -0.63
CA THR A 1 18.27 10.44 -0.14
C THR A 1 17.42 9.29 0.35
N ASP A 2 17.90 8.06 0.20
CA ASP A 2 17.18 6.85 0.63
C ASP A 2 17.49 6.51 2.11
N GLN A 3 18.13 7.41 2.84
CA GLN A 3 18.55 7.22 4.22
C GLN A 3 18.28 8.49 5.05
N ASP A 4 17.82 8.29 6.28
CA ASP A 4 17.48 9.36 7.22
C ASP A 4 18.60 9.62 8.24
N PHE A 5 19.69 8.84 8.22
CA PHE A 5 20.84 9.06 9.09
C PHE A 5 22.18 8.74 8.42
N PHE A 6 23.21 9.49 8.80
CA PHE A 6 24.53 9.44 8.19
C PHE A 6 25.62 9.50 9.26
N SER A 7 26.79 8.92 8.98
CA SER A 7 27.97 9.09 9.85
C SER A 7 28.51 10.50 9.71
N THR A 8 28.94 11.12 10.83
CA THR A 8 29.71 12.37 10.78
C THR A 8 30.98 12.19 9.96
N LYS A 9 31.45 13.26 9.31
CA LYS A 9 32.59 13.27 8.39
C LYS A 9 32.36 12.52 7.05
N GLN A 10 31.20 11.87 6.88
CA GLN A 10 30.83 11.27 5.61
C GLN A 10 30.09 12.29 4.74
N PRO A 11 30.46 12.49 3.45
CA PRO A 11 29.76 13.42 2.59
C PRO A 11 28.36 12.90 2.22
N ILE A 12 27.36 13.72 2.43
CA ILE A 12 25.98 13.49 2.07
C ILE A 12 25.71 14.21 0.76
N LYS A 13 25.08 13.54 -0.21
CA LYS A 13 24.68 14.11 -1.49
C LYS A 13 23.15 14.30 -1.46
N ILE A 14 22.69 15.54 -1.37
CA ILE A 14 21.26 15.88 -1.32
C ILE A 14 20.81 16.25 -2.74
N PRO A 15 20.03 15.40 -3.44
CA PRO A 15 19.52 15.72 -4.75
C PRO A 15 18.43 16.78 -4.67
N ILE A 16 18.47 17.75 -5.57
CA ILE A 16 17.53 18.86 -5.63
C ILE A 16 17.02 19.02 -7.05
N VAL A 17 15.71 19.22 -7.18
CA VAL A 17 15.07 19.56 -8.45
C VAL A 17 14.09 20.71 -8.23
N ALA A 18 14.08 21.71 -9.11
CA ALA A 18 13.08 22.76 -9.15
C ALA A 18 12.14 22.54 -10.32
N VAL A 19 10.84 22.44 -10.06
CA VAL A 19 9.80 22.19 -11.06
C VAL A 19 8.72 23.28 -11.02
N ASN A 20 8.12 23.55 -12.17
CA ASN A 20 6.95 24.41 -12.26
C ASN A 20 5.66 23.67 -11.81
N LYS A 21 4.51 24.37 -11.81
CA LYS A 21 3.20 23.80 -11.43
C LYS A 21 2.74 22.60 -12.28
N LYS A 22 3.37 22.38 -13.45
CA LYS A 22 3.10 21.24 -14.33
C LYS A 22 4.11 20.09 -14.16
N GLY A 23 5.03 20.18 -13.18
CA GLY A 23 6.06 19.18 -12.93
C GLY A 23 7.27 19.25 -13.89
N ILE A 24 7.38 20.27 -14.73
CA ILE A 24 8.49 20.42 -15.68
C ILE A 24 9.66 21.11 -14.97
N PRO A 25 10.89 20.54 -15.01
CA PRO A 25 12.05 21.14 -14.39
C PRO A 25 12.40 22.52 -15.02
N TYR A 26 12.83 23.45 -14.20
CA TYR A 26 13.42 24.70 -14.66
C TYR A 26 14.85 24.45 -15.14
N ASN A 27 15.27 25.15 -16.20
CA ASN A 27 16.66 25.07 -16.69
C ASN A 27 17.65 25.68 -15.70
N SER A 28 17.25 26.72 -14.98
CA SER A 28 18.02 27.39 -13.93
C SER A 28 17.08 28.08 -12.97
N GLN A 29 17.28 27.88 -11.67
CA GLN A 29 16.48 28.50 -10.61
C GLN A 29 17.35 28.83 -9.41
N MET A 30 17.34 30.09 -9.00
CA MET A 30 17.99 30.51 -7.75
C MET A 30 17.19 30.00 -6.54
N ALA A 31 17.89 29.49 -5.53
CA ALA A 31 17.33 29.06 -4.26
C ALA A 31 18.26 29.41 -3.10
N ASN A 32 17.67 29.65 -1.93
CA ASN A 32 18.40 29.78 -0.68
C ASN A 32 18.39 28.42 0.05
N VAL A 33 19.56 27.95 0.43
CA VAL A 33 19.74 26.73 1.24
C VAL A 33 20.19 27.14 2.63
N LYS A 34 19.50 26.62 3.66
CA LYS A 34 19.89 26.71 5.06
C LYS A 34 20.05 25.31 5.65
N ILE A 35 21.14 25.10 6.36
CA ILE A 35 21.34 23.89 7.17
C ILE A 35 21.30 24.29 8.64
N ILE A 36 20.36 23.71 9.35
CA ILE A 36 20.09 23.97 10.76
C ILE A 36 20.43 22.73 11.54
N ARG A 37 21.26 22.84 12.56
CA ARG A 37 21.51 21.80 13.53
C ARG A 37 20.66 22.04 14.76
N ARG A 38 20.02 20.99 15.26
CA ARG A 38 19.27 21.01 16.50
C ARG A 38 20.10 20.36 17.61
N LYS A 39 20.39 21.12 18.65
CA LYS A 39 20.99 20.63 19.89
C LYS A 39 19.91 20.47 20.93
N TRP A 40 19.99 19.43 21.72
CA TRP A 40 19.07 19.19 22.81
C TRP A 40 19.85 19.22 24.13
N GLU A 41 19.41 20.07 25.05
CA GLU A 41 19.97 20.15 26.40
C GLU A 41 18.96 19.54 27.37
N THR A 42 19.33 18.46 28.03
CA THR A 42 18.47 17.81 29.02
C THR A 42 18.76 18.45 30.39
N ILE A 43 17.76 19.14 30.93
CA ILE A 43 17.81 19.79 32.24
C ILE A 43 16.88 19.11 33.21
N LEU A 44 17.26 19.06 34.50
CA LEU A 44 16.39 18.57 35.56
C LEU A 44 15.51 19.70 36.04
N GLN A 45 14.21 19.57 35.87
CA GLN A 45 13.19 20.56 36.24
C GLN A 45 12.24 19.97 37.27
N LYS A 46 11.94 20.73 38.33
CA LYS A 46 10.92 20.36 39.30
C LYS A 46 9.54 20.79 38.77
N SER A 47 8.66 19.82 38.51
CA SER A 47 7.28 20.04 38.11
C SER A 47 6.37 19.22 39.01
N ASP A 48 5.35 19.83 39.60
CA ASP A 48 4.35 19.19 40.49
C ASP A 48 4.97 18.42 41.66
N GLY A 49 6.06 18.96 42.21
CA GLY A 49 6.78 18.34 43.36
C GLY A 49 7.71 17.19 42.96
N GLN A 50 7.72 16.75 41.74
CA GLN A 50 8.61 15.70 41.20
C GLN A 50 9.71 16.30 40.33
N LEU A 51 10.90 15.70 40.40
CA LEU A 51 12.02 16.05 39.51
C LEU A 51 11.86 15.30 38.20
N LYS A 52 11.70 16.03 37.09
CA LYS A 52 11.61 15.48 35.71
C LYS A 52 12.73 16.03 34.87
N TYR A 53 13.32 15.18 34.02
CA TYR A 53 14.22 15.64 32.97
C TYR A 53 13.41 16.20 31.81
N VAL A 54 13.74 17.43 31.41
CA VAL A 54 13.10 18.12 30.27
C VAL A 54 14.18 18.42 29.24
N SER A 55 13.95 18.03 28.00
CA SER A 55 14.85 18.34 26.90
C SER A 55 14.44 19.68 26.26
N GLN A 56 15.36 20.64 26.25
CA GLN A 56 15.21 21.92 25.58
C GLN A 56 15.92 21.92 24.24
N LYS A 57 15.23 22.37 23.20
CA LYS A 57 15.72 22.45 21.82
C LYS A 57 16.41 23.77 21.57
N LYS A 58 17.63 23.74 21.03
CA LYS A 58 18.40 24.88 20.58
C LYS A 58 18.76 24.73 19.10
N GLU A 59 18.39 25.69 18.27
CA GLU A 59 18.68 25.66 16.82
C GLU A 59 19.92 26.50 16.50
N GLU A 60 20.81 25.94 15.69
CA GLU A 60 22.05 26.56 15.23
C GLU A 60 22.11 26.49 13.70
N ILE A 61 22.24 27.65 13.04
CA ILE A 61 22.40 27.69 11.58
C ILE A 61 23.87 27.37 11.26
N ILE A 62 24.09 26.21 10.65
CA ILE A 62 25.43 25.72 10.28
C ILE A 62 25.86 26.25 8.90
N ASP A 63 24.92 26.40 7.97
CA ASP A 63 25.17 26.92 6.62
C ASP A 63 23.96 27.72 6.11
N ASN A 64 24.23 28.79 5.36
CA ASN A 64 23.19 29.61 4.72
C ASN A 64 23.75 30.18 3.42
N LYS A 65 23.36 29.61 2.28
CA LYS A 65 23.90 29.94 0.96
C LYS A 65 22.82 30.06 -0.11
N ASN A 66 23.04 30.98 -1.03
CA ASN A 66 22.30 30.99 -2.28
C ASN A 66 22.98 30.07 -3.29
N ILE A 67 22.21 29.21 -3.91
CA ILE A 67 22.65 28.28 -4.94
C ILE A 67 21.83 28.46 -6.21
N ASN A 68 22.38 28.03 -7.34
CA ASN A 68 21.65 27.94 -8.58
C ASN A 68 21.36 26.47 -8.89
N ILE A 69 20.08 26.09 -8.95
CA ILE A 69 19.61 24.77 -9.32
C ILE A 69 19.61 24.71 -10.85
N LEU A 70 20.42 23.84 -11.42
CA LEU A 70 20.58 23.67 -12.86
C LEU A 70 19.88 22.40 -13.34
N GLY A 71 18.83 22.57 -14.14
CA GLY A 71 18.12 21.45 -14.77
C GLY A 71 17.46 20.49 -13.77
N SER A 72 17.31 19.23 -14.18
CA SER A 72 16.60 18.18 -13.42
C SER A 72 17.45 17.44 -12.39
N LYS A 73 18.75 17.74 -12.24
CA LYS A 73 19.68 16.97 -11.38
C LYS A 73 20.75 17.86 -10.76
N SER A 74 20.38 18.73 -9.86
CA SER A 74 21.36 19.42 -9.00
C SER A 74 21.58 18.63 -7.71
N VAL A 75 22.80 18.62 -7.19
CA VAL A 75 23.17 17.92 -5.96
C VAL A 75 23.85 18.92 -5.03
N TYR A 76 23.35 19.01 -3.79
CA TYR A 76 24.00 19.78 -2.74
C TYR A 76 24.86 18.85 -1.88
N PRO A 77 26.19 19.02 -1.87
CA PRO A 77 27.07 18.24 -0.99
C PRO A 77 27.11 18.86 0.41
N PHE A 78 26.93 18.05 1.43
CA PHE A 78 27.06 18.47 2.82
C PHE A 78 27.84 17.42 3.62
N THR A 79 28.64 17.87 4.60
CA THR A 79 29.33 16.98 5.53
C THR A 79 29.10 17.50 6.95
N ALA A 80 28.41 16.71 7.75
CA ALA A 80 28.19 17.03 9.16
C ALA A 80 29.50 16.84 9.93
N LYS A 81 29.94 17.87 10.64
CA LYS A 81 31.16 17.83 11.49
C LYS A 81 30.90 17.20 12.85
N GLU A 82 29.69 17.37 13.37
CA GLU A 82 29.28 16.95 14.70
C GLU A 82 27.99 16.14 14.63
N SER A 83 27.73 15.31 15.62
CA SER A 83 26.48 14.56 15.74
C SER A 83 25.30 15.48 16.06
N GLY A 84 24.10 15.09 15.63
CA GLY A 84 22.87 15.84 15.91
C GLY A 84 21.80 15.64 14.89
N ASP A 85 20.62 16.18 15.21
CA ASP A 85 19.51 16.31 14.26
C ASP A 85 19.78 17.52 13.37
N TYR A 86 19.71 17.32 12.07
CA TYR A 86 19.91 18.35 11.07
C TYR A 86 18.64 18.52 10.26
N GLU A 87 18.40 19.77 9.86
CA GLU A 87 17.37 20.13 8.90
C GLU A 87 18.01 20.86 7.72
N PHE A 88 17.84 20.32 6.53
CA PHE A 88 18.12 20.99 5.26
C PHE A 88 16.86 21.70 4.83
N ARG A 89 16.88 23.04 4.74
CA ARG A 89 15.79 23.88 4.21
C ARG A 89 16.20 24.47 2.88
N ILE A 90 15.29 24.45 1.93
CA ILE A 90 15.44 25.13 0.66
C ILE A 90 14.21 25.98 0.34
N SER A 91 14.43 27.23 -0.03
CA SER A 91 13.38 28.18 -0.39
C SER A 91 13.72 28.93 -1.68
N ALA A 92 12.72 29.48 -2.37
CA ALA A 92 12.97 30.47 -3.39
C ALA A 92 13.50 31.77 -2.74
N PRO A 93 14.27 32.61 -3.46
CA PRO A 93 14.73 33.88 -2.93
C PRO A 93 13.55 34.75 -2.46
N ASN A 94 13.67 35.31 -1.27
CA ASN A 94 12.66 36.17 -0.63
C ASN A 94 11.28 35.49 -0.39
N SER A 95 11.24 34.16 -0.32
CA SER A 95 10.04 33.41 0.02
C SER A 95 10.09 32.93 1.47
N GLU A 96 8.98 33.05 2.19
CA GLU A 96 8.80 32.45 3.52
C GLU A 96 8.51 30.93 3.43
N SER A 97 7.99 30.48 2.28
CA SER A 97 7.73 29.05 2.05
C SER A 97 9.02 28.31 1.72
N TYR A 98 9.20 27.16 2.34
CA TYR A 98 10.36 26.31 2.12
C TYR A 98 9.99 24.82 2.06
N VAL A 99 10.89 24.03 1.50
CA VAL A 99 10.88 22.56 1.58
C VAL A 99 12.00 22.15 2.51
N SER A 100 11.74 21.18 3.40
CA SER A 100 12.73 20.67 4.32
C SER A 100 12.93 19.17 4.20
N PHE A 101 14.16 18.75 4.53
CA PHE A 101 14.57 17.37 4.67
C PHE A 101 15.30 17.22 6.01
N PHE A 102 14.87 16.25 6.82
CA PHE A 102 15.45 15.99 8.14
C PHE A 102 16.36 14.76 8.07
N PHE A 103 17.48 14.82 8.74
CA PHE A 103 18.40 13.70 8.88
C PHE A 103 19.19 13.77 10.18
N TYR A 104 19.65 12.63 10.66
CA TYR A 104 20.50 12.53 11.84
C TYR A 104 21.94 12.24 11.44
N ALA A 105 22.91 13.01 11.96
CA ALA A 105 24.32 12.71 11.84
C ALA A 105 24.82 12.07 13.17
N TYR A 106 25.31 10.83 13.09
CA TYR A 106 25.84 10.11 14.25
C TYR A 106 27.37 10.06 14.21
N GLY A 107 28.01 10.09 15.39
CA GLY A 107 29.47 10.08 15.53
C GLY A 107 29.93 10.80 16.80
N PHE A 108 31.20 11.14 16.86
CA PHE A 108 31.78 11.84 18.01
C PHE A 108 31.19 13.26 18.15
N GLY A 109 30.63 13.57 19.32
CA GLY A 109 30.06 14.87 19.68
C GLY A 109 30.19 15.15 21.17
N ASP A 110 29.77 16.35 21.58
CA ASP A 110 29.95 16.89 22.94
C ASP A 110 29.40 15.98 24.04
N THR A 111 30.21 15.82 25.09
CA THR A 111 29.94 14.97 26.27
C THR A 111 28.84 15.52 27.19
N TYR A 112 28.41 16.78 27.05
CA TYR A 112 27.48 17.46 27.96
C TYR A 112 26.08 17.75 27.39
N SER A 113 25.87 17.67 26.07
CA SER A 113 24.56 17.84 25.46
C SER A 113 24.18 16.60 24.63
N SER A 114 22.96 16.12 24.75
CA SER A 114 22.47 15.09 23.83
C SER A 114 22.30 15.70 22.45
N SER A 115 22.76 14.99 21.42
CA SER A 115 22.58 15.42 20.03
C SER A 115 21.16 15.18 19.50
N PHE A 116 20.25 14.74 20.36
CA PHE A 116 18.83 14.47 20.07
C PHE A 116 18.01 14.62 21.36
N GLU A 117 16.70 14.74 21.22
CA GLU A 117 15.76 14.73 22.34
C GLU A 117 15.84 13.40 23.08
N VAL A 118 16.13 13.45 24.38
CA VAL A 118 16.20 12.27 25.23
C VAL A 118 14.79 11.92 25.70
N ASN A 119 14.36 10.70 25.42
CA ASN A 119 13.12 10.18 25.97
C ASN A 119 13.31 9.85 27.46
N THR A 120 12.64 10.62 28.32
CA THR A 120 12.76 10.51 29.78
C THR A 120 11.95 9.37 30.38
N GLU A 121 11.10 8.70 29.56
CA GLU A 121 10.26 7.57 30.00
C GLU A 121 10.98 6.21 29.91
N GLY A 122 12.30 6.20 29.68
CA GLY A 122 13.05 4.96 29.52
C GLY A 122 12.89 4.26 28.18
N LYS A 123 12.52 5.00 27.15
CA LYS A 123 12.38 4.49 25.78
C LYS A 123 13.66 4.69 24.97
N ILE A 124 14.01 3.69 24.16
CA ILE A 124 15.06 3.75 23.15
C ILE A 124 14.40 3.96 21.78
N ASP A 125 14.80 5.01 21.07
CA ASP A 125 14.37 5.21 19.70
C ASP A 125 15.29 4.48 18.74
N ILE A 126 14.71 3.62 17.89
CA ILE A 126 15.44 2.82 16.91
C ILE A 126 15.01 3.25 15.51
N THR A 127 15.97 3.72 14.72
CA THR A 127 15.75 4.14 13.32
C THR A 127 16.53 3.22 12.38
N LEU A 128 15.88 2.75 11.33
CA LEU A 128 16.47 1.91 10.30
C LEU A 128 16.87 2.75 9.08
N ASP A 129 17.88 2.31 8.34
CA ASP A 129 18.35 2.99 7.12
C ASP A 129 17.47 2.75 5.88
N LYS A 130 16.54 1.79 5.95
CA LYS A 130 15.57 1.49 4.88
C LYS A 130 14.25 1.00 5.49
N ASP A 131 13.15 1.18 4.74
CA ASP A 131 11.84 0.63 5.11
C ASP A 131 11.72 -0.87 4.87
N LYS A 132 12.45 -1.39 3.87
CA LYS A 132 12.44 -2.80 3.46
C LYS A 132 13.83 -3.26 3.02
N TYR A 133 14.09 -4.52 3.26
CA TYR A 133 15.35 -5.21 2.94
C TYR A 133 15.10 -6.52 2.21
N ASN A 134 16.10 -6.97 1.48
CA ASN A 134 16.13 -8.32 0.92
C ASN A 134 16.99 -9.24 1.78
N VAL A 135 16.73 -10.55 1.65
CA VAL A 135 17.65 -11.58 2.19
C VAL A 135 19.05 -11.37 1.62
N GLY A 136 20.05 -11.34 2.49
CA GLY A 136 21.45 -11.04 2.16
C GLY A 136 21.86 -9.60 2.41
N ASP A 137 20.92 -8.66 2.53
CA ASP A 137 21.20 -7.27 2.88
C ASP A 137 21.74 -7.16 4.31
N LYS A 138 22.38 -6.03 4.59
CA LYS A 138 22.70 -5.59 5.96
C LYS A 138 21.74 -4.48 6.33
N ALA A 139 20.92 -4.69 7.35
CA ALA A 139 20.11 -3.64 7.94
C ALA A 139 20.98 -2.85 8.94
N LYS A 140 21.00 -1.54 8.80
CA LYS A 140 21.66 -0.66 9.75
C LYS A 140 20.60 -0.01 10.64
N ALA A 141 20.73 -0.24 11.95
CA ALA A 141 19.88 0.35 12.98
C ALA A 141 20.67 1.37 13.80
N LEU A 142 20.14 2.59 13.89
CA LEU A 142 20.63 3.61 14.81
C LEU A 142 19.75 3.60 16.06
N LEU A 143 20.38 3.40 17.22
CA LEU A 143 19.74 3.45 18.52
C LEU A 143 20.10 4.78 19.20
N LYS A 144 19.09 5.54 19.62
CA LYS A 144 19.22 6.75 20.42
C LYS A 144 18.87 6.39 21.86
N LEU A 145 19.81 6.61 22.78
CA LEU A 145 19.79 6.09 24.13
C LEU A 145 19.64 7.24 25.14
N PRO A 146 18.86 7.07 26.24
CA PRO A 146 18.71 8.11 27.26
C PRO A 146 19.99 8.33 28.08
N PHE A 147 20.85 7.31 28.20
CA PHE A 147 22.11 7.37 28.91
C PHE A 147 23.14 6.42 28.29
N ASP A 148 24.39 6.53 28.66
CA ASP A 148 25.45 5.60 28.23
C ASP A 148 25.43 4.34 29.07
N GLY A 149 25.77 3.21 28.43
CA GLY A 149 25.77 1.93 29.11
C GLY A 149 25.96 0.75 28.18
N LYS A 150 25.70 -0.44 28.71
CA LYS A 150 25.69 -1.69 27.94
C LYS A 150 24.31 -1.97 27.43
N VAL A 151 24.19 -2.12 26.12
CA VAL A 151 22.93 -2.43 25.43
C VAL A 151 22.92 -3.90 25.05
N LEU A 152 21.91 -4.63 25.51
CA LEU A 152 21.55 -5.93 24.99
C LEU A 152 20.70 -5.72 23.75
N ILE A 153 21.14 -6.24 22.61
CA ILE A 153 20.39 -6.28 21.36
C ILE A 153 19.88 -7.70 21.17
N THR A 154 18.59 -7.83 20.88
CA THR A 154 17.99 -9.10 20.48
C THR A 154 17.30 -8.96 19.12
N VAL A 155 17.28 -10.04 18.37
CA VAL A 155 16.55 -10.16 17.10
C VAL A 155 15.48 -11.23 17.28
N GLU A 156 14.22 -10.84 17.17
CA GLU A 156 13.08 -11.61 17.65
C GLU A 156 11.92 -11.59 16.66
N CYS A 157 11.06 -12.62 16.72
CA CYS A 157 9.74 -12.64 16.10
C CYS A 157 8.77 -13.47 16.96
N ASP A 158 8.71 -14.79 16.74
CA ASP A 158 8.02 -15.81 17.55
C ASP A 158 8.92 -16.33 18.69
N LYS A 159 10.22 -16.12 18.55
CA LYS A 159 11.26 -16.45 19.51
C LYS A 159 12.48 -15.56 19.29
N MET A 160 13.38 -15.56 20.26
CA MET A 160 14.68 -14.92 20.10
C MET A 160 15.55 -15.74 19.14
N LEU A 161 15.93 -15.12 18.01
CA LEU A 161 16.74 -15.72 16.94
C LEU A 161 18.23 -15.46 17.16
N GLN A 162 18.58 -14.31 17.73
CA GLN A 162 19.97 -13.89 17.96
C GLN A 162 20.02 -12.84 19.08
N TYR A 163 21.15 -12.79 19.81
CA TYR A 163 21.44 -11.71 20.74
C TYR A 163 22.93 -11.37 20.75
N PHE A 164 23.24 -10.13 21.09
CA PHE A 164 24.60 -9.65 21.31
C PHE A 164 24.59 -8.38 22.14
N TYR A 165 25.76 -7.97 22.64
CA TYR A 165 25.91 -6.78 23.43
C TYR A 165 26.74 -5.74 22.68
N VAL A 166 26.34 -4.47 22.82
CA VAL A 166 27.10 -3.32 22.36
C VAL A 166 27.26 -2.32 23.51
N LYS A 167 28.37 -1.56 23.52
CA LYS A 167 28.57 -0.49 24.45
C LYS A 167 28.26 0.85 23.78
N SER A 168 27.59 1.73 24.49
CA SER A 168 27.36 3.10 24.08
C SER A 168 28.24 4.03 24.88
N ASP A 169 28.96 4.90 24.19
CA ASP A 169 29.82 5.93 24.79
C ASP A 169 29.33 7.36 24.50
N ASN A 170 28.27 7.54 23.67
CA ASN A 170 27.73 8.87 23.27
C ASN A 170 26.22 8.86 23.13
N LYS A 171 25.50 8.15 23.97
CA LYS A 171 24.02 8.00 23.94
C LYS A 171 23.47 7.58 22.59
N SER A 172 24.30 7.08 21.71
CA SER A 172 23.89 6.53 20.42
C SER A 172 24.80 5.39 20.00
N VAL A 173 24.24 4.41 19.32
CA VAL A 173 25.00 3.30 18.76
C VAL A 173 24.39 2.85 17.44
N SER A 174 25.23 2.57 16.46
CA SER A 174 24.82 1.97 15.20
C SER A 174 25.10 0.48 15.20
N VAL A 175 24.14 -0.30 14.78
CA VAL A 175 24.19 -1.77 14.73
C VAL A 175 23.93 -2.24 13.33
N ASP A 176 24.77 -3.11 12.81
CA ASP A 176 24.59 -3.77 11.51
C ASP A 176 24.09 -5.20 11.73
N LEU A 177 22.94 -5.54 11.14
CA LEU A 177 22.35 -6.87 11.17
C LEU A 177 22.35 -7.48 9.77
N LYS A 178 23.04 -8.61 9.58
CA LYS A 178 22.94 -9.39 8.34
C LYS A 178 21.61 -10.14 8.30
N LEU A 179 20.84 -9.93 7.22
CA LEU A 179 19.53 -10.54 7.06
C LEU A 179 19.61 -11.87 6.32
N GLU A 180 18.91 -12.86 6.85
CA GLU A 180 18.89 -14.24 6.39
C GLU A 180 17.45 -14.68 6.13
N ASP A 181 17.28 -15.82 5.47
CA ASP A 181 15.96 -16.36 5.09
C ASP A 181 15.05 -16.63 6.31
N LYS A 182 15.62 -16.96 7.47
CA LYS A 182 14.88 -17.12 8.74
C LYS A 182 14.24 -15.83 9.26
N HIS A 183 14.63 -14.65 8.73
CA HIS A 183 14.11 -13.36 9.10
C HIS A 183 12.89 -12.94 8.27
N VAL A 184 12.50 -13.71 7.25
CA VAL A 184 11.34 -13.45 6.40
C VAL A 184 10.04 -13.85 7.10
N PRO A 185 8.97 -13.06 7.10
CA PRO A 185 8.76 -11.80 6.41
C PRO A 185 9.25 -10.57 7.17
N ASN A 186 9.48 -10.66 8.45
CA ASN A 186 10.05 -9.61 9.30
C ASN A 186 10.59 -10.19 10.59
N VAL A 187 11.50 -9.45 11.19
CA VAL A 187 11.94 -9.62 12.57
C VAL A 187 11.88 -8.27 13.28
N TYR A 188 12.00 -8.30 14.58
CA TYR A 188 12.14 -7.11 15.41
C TYR A 188 13.55 -7.05 15.96
N ILE A 189 14.19 -5.89 15.84
CA ILE A 189 15.36 -5.57 16.61
C ILE A 189 14.89 -4.95 17.92
N THR A 190 15.29 -5.53 19.04
CA THR A 190 14.92 -5.08 20.37
C THR A 190 16.19 -4.67 21.12
N ALA A 191 16.13 -3.58 21.84
CA ALA A 191 17.26 -3.05 22.60
C ALA A 191 16.88 -2.84 24.06
N THR A 192 17.70 -3.36 24.96
CA THR A 192 17.60 -3.14 26.41
C THR A 192 18.90 -2.52 26.89
N LEU A 193 18.84 -1.27 27.33
CA LEU A 193 19.96 -0.54 27.88
C LEU A 193 19.96 -0.68 29.40
N ILE A 194 21.10 -1.11 29.96
CA ILE A 194 21.27 -1.29 31.39
C ILE A 194 22.37 -0.32 31.87
N LYS A 195 22.03 0.49 32.87
CA LYS A 195 22.96 1.44 33.45
C LYS A 195 23.93 0.69 34.41
N PRO A 196 25.25 0.94 34.32
CA PRO A 196 26.19 0.52 35.35
C PRO A 196 25.81 1.16 36.69
N ASN A 197 26.00 0.45 37.77
CA ASN A 197 25.71 0.95 39.12
C ASN A 197 26.77 2.02 39.51
N VAL A 198 26.55 3.26 39.06
CA VAL A 198 27.38 4.43 39.39
C VAL A 198 26.48 5.48 40.04
N ALA A 199 26.90 6.05 41.15
CA ALA A 199 26.17 7.04 41.91
C ALA A 199 26.18 8.43 41.25
N ASP A 200 25.39 8.60 40.17
CA ASP A 200 25.26 9.88 39.45
C ASP A 200 23.87 10.51 39.54
N GLY A 201 23.04 10.05 40.47
CA GLY A 201 21.73 10.67 40.78
C GLY A 201 20.62 10.48 39.74
N MET A 202 20.86 9.73 38.67
CA MET A 202 19.86 9.48 37.65
C MET A 202 18.95 8.31 38.04
N PRO A 203 17.61 8.48 38.17
CA PRO A 203 16.71 7.44 38.64
C PRO A 203 16.47 6.33 37.60
N LEU A 204 16.75 6.59 36.31
CA LEU A 204 16.51 5.65 35.25
C LEU A 204 17.63 4.62 35.14
N THR A 205 17.33 3.36 35.40
CA THR A 205 18.29 2.24 35.42
C THR A 205 18.22 1.32 34.22
N VAL A 206 17.07 1.29 33.52
CA VAL A 206 16.82 0.47 32.32
C VAL A 206 16.04 1.28 31.32
N ALA A 207 16.41 1.19 30.06
CA ALA A 207 15.63 1.71 28.95
C ALA A 207 15.44 0.63 27.89
N TYR A 208 14.34 0.71 27.17
CA TYR A 208 13.88 -0.31 26.23
C TYR A 208 13.34 0.29 24.94
N GLY A 209 13.53 -0.40 23.83
CA GLY A 209 12.94 -0.03 22.55
C GLY A 209 12.99 -1.18 21.56
N PHE A 210 12.09 -1.14 20.56
CA PHE A 210 12.09 -2.10 19.47
C PHE A 210 11.66 -1.45 18.15
N ALA A 211 12.10 -2.04 17.03
CA ALA A 211 11.70 -1.64 15.69
C ALA A 211 11.54 -2.87 14.78
N PRO A 212 10.54 -2.90 13.90
CA PRO A 212 10.36 -3.97 12.93
C PRO A 212 11.33 -3.80 11.76
N ILE A 213 11.95 -4.89 11.32
CA ILE A 213 12.76 -4.99 10.11
C ILE A 213 12.00 -5.86 9.12
N VAL A 214 11.47 -5.27 8.05
CA VAL A 214 10.74 -5.99 7.00
C VAL A 214 11.75 -6.60 6.02
N VAL A 215 11.66 -7.92 5.82
CA VAL A 215 12.59 -8.69 4.99
C VAL A 215 11.84 -9.41 3.90
N GLU A 216 12.18 -9.13 2.65
CA GLU A 216 11.62 -9.81 1.48
C GLU A 216 12.64 -10.80 0.91
N ASN A 217 12.14 -11.93 0.41
CA ASN A 217 12.94 -12.82 -0.42
C ASN A 217 12.33 -12.85 -1.83
N PRO A 218 12.94 -12.16 -2.82
CA PRO A 218 12.43 -12.14 -4.20
C PRO A 218 12.31 -13.53 -4.81
N SER A 219 13.11 -14.51 -4.36
CA SER A 219 13.03 -15.89 -4.86
C SER A 219 11.74 -16.62 -4.43
N ASN A 220 11.00 -16.07 -3.45
CA ASN A 220 9.70 -16.60 -3.03
C ASN A 220 8.54 -16.04 -3.88
N LYS A 221 8.81 -15.14 -4.82
CA LYS A 221 7.83 -14.62 -5.77
C LYS A 221 7.90 -15.41 -7.07
N ILE A 222 6.76 -15.93 -7.51
CA ILE A 222 6.62 -16.55 -8.83
C ILE A 222 6.14 -15.47 -9.81
N PRO A 223 6.92 -15.11 -10.83
CA PRO A 223 6.47 -14.18 -11.85
C PRO A 223 5.36 -14.83 -12.69
N ILE A 224 4.30 -14.09 -12.99
CA ILE A 224 3.21 -14.50 -13.87
C ILE A 224 2.99 -13.41 -14.90
N ASP A 225 3.13 -13.75 -16.18
CA ASP A 225 2.74 -12.91 -17.30
C ASP A 225 1.44 -13.44 -17.90
N LEU A 226 0.38 -12.63 -17.83
CA LEU A 226 -0.94 -12.93 -18.38
C LEU A 226 -1.12 -12.26 -19.73
N GLN A 227 -1.30 -13.09 -20.76
CA GLN A 227 -1.55 -12.64 -22.13
C GLN A 227 -2.99 -12.98 -22.51
N CYS A 228 -3.83 -11.98 -22.63
CA CYS A 228 -5.20 -12.08 -23.13
C CYS A 228 -5.54 -10.82 -23.93
N VAL A 229 -6.61 -10.88 -24.69
CA VAL A 229 -7.13 -9.75 -25.45
C VAL A 229 -7.61 -8.65 -24.51
N ASN A 230 -7.48 -7.39 -24.91
CA ASN A 230 -7.97 -6.27 -24.11
C ASN A 230 -9.50 -6.07 -24.31
N THR A 231 -9.99 -6.37 -25.53
CA THR A 231 -11.41 -6.21 -25.87
C THR A 231 -11.89 -7.41 -26.70
N THR A 232 -13.09 -7.88 -26.45
CA THR A 232 -13.72 -8.99 -27.17
C THR A 232 -15.23 -8.81 -27.23
N ARG A 233 -15.93 -9.70 -27.97
CA ARG A 233 -17.38 -9.76 -28.04
C ARG A 233 -17.95 -10.81 -27.10
N SER A 234 -19.23 -10.69 -26.79
CA SER A 234 -20.00 -11.75 -26.16
C SER A 234 -20.11 -12.99 -27.05
N LYS A 235 -20.53 -14.13 -26.49
CA LYS A 235 -20.72 -15.41 -27.19
C LYS A 235 -19.48 -15.91 -27.96
N THR A 236 -18.28 -15.60 -27.44
CA THR A 236 -16.98 -16.05 -28.00
C THR A 236 -16.25 -16.93 -27.01
N ILE A 237 -15.33 -17.73 -27.53
CA ILE A 237 -14.36 -18.46 -26.71
C ILE A 237 -13.08 -17.62 -26.67
N GLN A 238 -12.56 -17.38 -25.45
CA GLN A 238 -11.31 -16.68 -25.25
C GLN A 238 -10.28 -17.59 -24.60
N THR A 239 -9.02 -17.37 -24.96
CA THR A 239 -7.88 -18.11 -24.39
C THR A 239 -6.95 -17.14 -23.69
N VAL A 240 -6.66 -17.42 -22.42
CA VAL A 240 -5.61 -16.77 -21.63
C VAL A 240 -4.36 -17.60 -21.76
N LYS A 241 -3.29 -16.99 -22.25
CA LYS A 241 -1.95 -17.60 -22.26
C LYS A 241 -1.17 -17.08 -21.08
N ILE A 242 -0.46 -17.97 -20.41
CA ILE A 242 0.29 -17.67 -19.22
C ILE A 242 1.74 -18.08 -19.42
N LYS A 243 2.66 -17.18 -19.02
CA LYS A 243 4.06 -17.50 -18.87
C LYS A 243 4.50 -17.31 -17.44
N SER A 244 5.09 -18.33 -16.85
CA SER A 244 5.51 -18.36 -15.45
C SER A 244 6.71 -19.27 -15.25
N LYS A 245 6.98 -19.71 -14.02
CA LYS A 245 7.98 -20.72 -13.70
C LYS A 245 7.59 -22.08 -14.30
N PRO A 246 8.54 -22.88 -14.83
CA PRO A 246 8.29 -24.26 -15.25
C PRO A 246 7.73 -25.13 -14.12
N ASN A 247 6.83 -26.03 -14.49
CA ASN A 247 6.26 -27.07 -13.62
C ASN A 247 5.65 -26.54 -12.31
N CYS A 248 5.08 -25.32 -12.32
CA CYS A 248 4.36 -24.80 -11.15
C CYS A 248 2.85 -25.01 -11.28
N GLU A 249 2.21 -25.20 -10.14
CA GLU A 249 0.75 -25.27 -10.02
C GLU A 249 0.16 -23.88 -10.05
N MET A 250 -0.98 -23.74 -10.74
CA MET A 250 -1.71 -22.48 -10.77
C MET A 250 -3.21 -22.65 -10.96
N THR A 251 -3.96 -21.62 -10.62
CA THR A 251 -5.38 -21.52 -10.90
C THR A 251 -5.68 -20.20 -11.60
N ILE A 252 -6.70 -20.20 -12.45
CA ILE A 252 -7.18 -19.00 -13.13
C ILE A 252 -8.66 -18.85 -12.83
N ALA A 253 -9.06 -17.65 -12.45
CA ALA A 253 -10.46 -17.27 -12.33
C ALA A 253 -10.76 -16.11 -13.27
N VAL A 254 -11.92 -16.16 -13.92
CA VAL A 254 -12.44 -15.08 -14.78
C VAL A 254 -13.80 -14.69 -14.23
N VAL A 255 -13.90 -13.48 -13.69
CA VAL A 255 -15.08 -13.04 -12.94
C VAL A 255 -15.51 -11.65 -13.42
N ASP A 256 -16.82 -11.42 -13.45
CA ASP A 256 -17.41 -10.11 -13.69
C ASP A 256 -16.91 -9.07 -12.69
N GLU A 257 -16.25 -8.02 -13.20
CA GLU A 257 -15.71 -6.90 -12.44
C GLU A 257 -16.78 -6.18 -11.61
N GLY A 258 -18.00 -6.05 -12.15
CA GLY A 258 -19.09 -5.38 -11.45
C GLY A 258 -19.46 -6.08 -10.13
N ILE A 259 -19.37 -7.41 -10.08
CA ILE A 259 -19.64 -8.19 -8.86
C ILE A 259 -18.49 -8.04 -7.86
N LEU A 260 -17.25 -8.11 -8.34
CA LEU A 260 -16.08 -7.93 -7.51
C LEU A 260 -16.07 -6.54 -6.88
N ALA A 261 -16.43 -5.51 -7.66
CA ALA A 261 -16.53 -4.13 -7.18
C ALA A 261 -17.65 -3.94 -6.14
N LEU A 262 -18.82 -4.57 -6.33
CA LEU A 262 -19.93 -4.51 -5.36
C LEU A 262 -19.57 -5.12 -3.99
N LYS A 263 -18.65 -6.07 -3.96
CA LYS A 263 -18.17 -6.73 -2.73
C LYS A 263 -16.84 -6.19 -2.23
N ASP A 264 -16.28 -5.17 -2.87
CA ASP A 264 -14.91 -4.70 -2.65
C ASP A 264 -13.88 -5.86 -2.65
N GLN A 265 -14.11 -6.85 -3.53
CA GLN A 265 -13.27 -8.04 -3.61
C GLN A 265 -12.00 -7.76 -4.39
N LYS A 266 -10.89 -7.74 -3.69
CA LYS A 266 -9.55 -7.64 -4.30
C LYS A 266 -9.11 -8.96 -4.89
N SER A 267 -8.24 -8.91 -5.90
CA SER A 267 -7.64 -10.12 -6.45
C SER A 267 -6.79 -10.85 -5.40
N PRO A 268 -6.84 -12.18 -5.36
CA PRO A 268 -6.05 -12.97 -4.43
C PRO A 268 -4.56 -12.72 -4.62
N ASN A 269 -3.85 -12.42 -3.53
CA ASN A 269 -2.41 -12.31 -3.53
C ASN A 269 -1.82 -13.15 -2.39
N PRO A 270 -1.57 -14.44 -2.60
CA PRO A 270 -1.07 -15.33 -1.56
C PRO A 270 0.32 -14.94 -1.05
N TYR A 271 1.18 -14.36 -1.90
CA TYR A 271 2.46 -13.86 -1.42
C TYR A 271 2.27 -12.80 -0.32
N ASN A 272 1.45 -11.79 -0.56
CA ASN A 272 1.19 -10.74 0.43
C ASN A 272 0.49 -11.27 1.68
N TYR A 273 -0.31 -12.34 1.56
CA TYR A 273 -1.00 -12.96 2.68
C TYR A 273 -0.03 -13.75 3.57
N PHE A 274 0.73 -14.69 3.00
CA PHE A 274 1.61 -15.58 3.76
C PHE A 274 2.90 -14.88 4.24
N TYR A 275 3.36 -13.87 3.52
CA TYR A 275 4.51 -13.02 3.85
C TYR A 275 4.10 -11.65 4.39
N SER A 276 2.88 -11.53 4.96
CA SER A 276 2.47 -10.33 5.70
C SER A 276 3.31 -10.16 6.96
N LYS A 277 3.45 -8.92 7.40
CA LYS A 277 4.17 -8.58 8.63
C LYS A 277 3.55 -9.32 9.83
N ARG A 278 4.37 -10.07 10.57
CA ARG A 278 4.00 -10.76 11.80
C ARG A 278 4.18 -9.84 13.00
N ALA A 279 3.35 -10.01 14.01
CA ALA A 279 3.52 -9.34 15.30
C ALA A 279 4.77 -9.84 16.03
N LEU A 280 5.25 -9.06 16.99
CA LEU A 280 6.22 -9.53 17.97
C LEU A 280 5.49 -10.40 18.99
N GLU A 281 5.84 -11.69 19.04
CA GLU A 281 5.20 -12.68 19.92
C GLU A 281 6.06 -13.01 21.16
N VAL A 282 7.23 -12.38 21.27
CA VAL A 282 8.11 -12.50 22.45
C VAL A 282 7.70 -11.47 23.50
N ASP A 283 7.25 -11.94 24.64
CA ASP A 283 6.94 -11.10 25.78
C ASP A 283 8.22 -10.69 26.51
N MET A 284 8.31 -9.40 26.81
CA MET A 284 9.39 -8.86 27.61
C MET A 284 8.94 -8.74 29.07
N TYR A 285 9.60 -9.45 29.94
CA TYR A 285 9.38 -9.35 31.39
C TYR A 285 10.46 -8.53 32.04
N ASN A 286 10.08 -7.37 32.60
CA ASN A 286 10.99 -6.49 33.33
C ASN A 286 10.60 -6.47 34.81
N ILE A 287 11.52 -6.91 35.70
CA ILE A 287 11.30 -6.95 37.15
C ILE A 287 11.64 -5.61 37.84
N TYR A 288 12.33 -4.69 37.17
CA TYR A 288 12.77 -3.43 37.76
C TYR A 288 11.63 -2.55 38.31
N PRO A 289 10.43 -2.44 37.69
CA PRO A 289 9.30 -1.71 38.27
C PRO A 289 8.84 -2.26 39.62
N TYR A 290 9.06 -3.55 39.87
CA TYR A 290 8.70 -4.17 41.14
C TYR A 290 9.78 -3.93 42.24
N LEU A 291 11.03 -3.71 41.82
CA LEU A 291 12.12 -3.38 42.73
C LEU A 291 12.15 -1.89 43.07
N PHE A 292 11.61 -1.04 42.15
CA PHE A 292 11.60 0.41 42.27
C PHE A 292 10.22 0.97 41.91
N PRO A 293 9.19 0.86 42.76
CA PRO A 293 7.78 1.16 42.42
C PRO A 293 7.48 2.63 42.16
N GLU A 294 8.40 3.53 42.34
CA GLU A 294 8.19 4.99 42.17
C GLU A 294 8.21 5.48 40.71
N VAL A 295 8.39 4.59 39.71
CA VAL A 295 8.65 4.95 38.28
C VAL A 295 7.60 4.36 37.32
N THR A 296 6.42 4.00 37.75
CA THR A 296 5.42 3.40 36.83
C THR A 296 4.36 4.39 36.33
N SER A 297 4.26 4.59 35.01
CA SER A 297 3.08 5.15 34.34
C SER A 297 2.36 4.07 33.50
N LEU A 298 1.04 4.04 33.63
CA LEU A 298 0.13 3.05 33.05
C LEU A 298 -0.12 3.29 31.56
N GLY A 299 -0.02 2.25 30.76
CA GLY A 299 -0.37 2.25 29.35
C GLY A 299 -1.85 1.87 29.12
N GLY A 300 -2.52 2.54 28.17
CA GLY A 300 -3.91 2.36 27.82
C GLY A 300 -4.14 1.24 26.78
N GLY A 301 -5.32 0.61 26.88
CA GLY A 301 -5.73 -0.52 26.06
C GLY A 301 -6.34 -0.13 24.70
N PHE A 302 -6.39 -1.11 23.80
CA PHE A 302 -6.98 -1.01 22.47
C PHE A 302 -8.40 -1.57 22.47
N ASP A 303 -9.32 -0.83 21.82
CA ASP A 303 -10.69 -1.29 21.54
C ASP A 303 -10.78 -1.85 20.11
N ASP A 304 -11.44 -3.00 20.01
CA ASP A 304 -11.70 -3.73 18.78
C ASP A 304 -13.11 -3.42 18.27
N ILE A 305 -13.22 -2.97 17.02
CA ILE A 305 -14.51 -2.65 16.39
C ILE A 305 -14.79 -3.62 15.26
N SER A 306 -15.69 -4.56 15.50
CA SER A 306 -16.22 -5.48 14.48
C SER A 306 -17.40 -4.86 13.73
N LYS A 307 -17.32 -4.76 12.39
CA LYS A 307 -18.42 -4.35 11.51
C LYS A 307 -19.19 -5.55 10.99
N ARG A 308 -20.51 -5.54 11.21
CA ARG A 308 -21.46 -6.48 10.62
C ARG A 308 -21.88 -6.00 9.23
N VAL A 309 -21.92 -6.91 8.27
CA VAL A 309 -22.39 -6.67 6.89
C VAL A 309 -23.77 -7.32 6.71
N ASN A 310 -24.71 -6.55 6.16
CA ASN A 310 -26.07 -7.00 5.85
C ASN A 310 -26.12 -7.69 4.46
N PRO A 311 -26.87 -8.78 4.28
CA PRO A 311 -26.99 -9.46 2.99
C PRO A 311 -27.94 -8.75 2.05
N MET A 312 -27.52 -8.53 0.82
CA MET A 312 -28.33 -7.97 -0.27
C MET A 312 -29.02 -9.03 -1.09
N THR A 313 -30.27 -8.76 -1.44
CA THR A 313 -31.19 -9.57 -2.25
C THR A 313 -30.76 -9.66 -3.73
N ASN A 314 -30.91 -10.85 -4.31
CA ASN A 314 -30.52 -11.23 -5.67
C ASN A 314 -31.20 -10.40 -6.79
N LYS A 315 -30.39 -9.80 -7.66
CA LYS A 315 -30.79 -9.40 -9.02
C LYS A 315 -30.37 -10.51 -10.01
N ARG A 316 -31.26 -10.89 -10.93
CA ARG A 316 -30.99 -11.84 -12.04
C ARG A 316 -30.09 -11.19 -13.10
N ILE A 317 -28.82 -11.04 -12.80
CA ILE A 317 -27.79 -10.74 -13.78
C ILE A 317 -27.10 -12.08 -14.08
N LYS A 318 -26.92 -12.43 -15.34
CA LYS A 318 -26.11 -13.62 -15.70
C LYS A 318 -24.67 -13.30 -15.39
N LEU A 319 -24.25 -13.80 -14.26
CA LEU A 319 -22.92 -13.61 -13.72
C LEU A 319 -21.92 -14.45 -14.50
N VAL A 320 -20.82 -13.83 -14.94
CA VAL A 320 -19.70 -14.58 -15.48
C VAL A 320 -18.76 -14.90 -14.32
N SER A 321 -18.63 -16.16 -14.00
CA SER A 321 -17.68 -16.69 -13.02
C SER A 321 -17.19 -18.04 -13.51
N VAL A 322 -15.94 -18.09 -13.94
CA VAL A 322 -15.30 -19.28 -14.51
C VAL A 322 -14.02 -19.56 -13.74
N TRP A 323 -13.75 -20.79 -13.45
CA TRP A 323 -12.55 -21.24 -12.75
C TRP A 323 -11.89 -22.42 -13.49
N SER A 324 -10.57 -22.35 -13.66
CA SER A 324 -9.80 -23.37 -14.41
C SER A 324 -9.63 -24.72 -13.67
N GLY A 325 -9.88 -24.76 -12.35
CA GLY A 325 -9.28 -25.80 -11.54
C GLY A 325 -7.75 -25.61 -11.42
N ILE A 326 -7.06 -26.64 -10.94
CA ILE A 326 -5.60 -26.64 -10.86
C ILE A 326 -5.06 -27.01 -12.24
N ILE A 327 -4.20 -26.17 -12.79
CA ILE A 327 -3.46 -26.40 -14.03
C ILE A 327 -1.96 -26.29 -13.74
N HIS A 328 -1.14 -26.90 -14.61
CA HIS A 328 0.31 -26.89 -14.47
C HIS A 328 0.97 -26.20 -15.67
N THR A 329 2.00 -25.42 -15.41
CA THR A 329 2.87 -24.96 -16.50
C THR A 329 3.73 -26.09 -17.01
N ASN A 330 3.99 -26.11 -18.31
CA ASN A 330 4.88 -27.09 -18.93
C ASN A 330 6.37 -26.84 -18.58
N ALA A 331 7.29 -27.64 -19.13
CA ALA A 331 8.73 -27.52 -18.93
C ALA A 331 9.31 -26.16 -19.40
N PHE A 332 8.58 -25.43 -20.23
CA PHE A 332 8.97 -24.07 -20.71
C PHE A 332 8.28 -22.96 -19.92
N GLY A 333 7.48 -23.28 -18.90
CA GLY A 333 6.74 -22.33 -18.08
C GLY A 333 5.48 -21.79 -18.73
N ASN A 334 4.92 -22.45 -19.74
CA ASN A 334 3.71 -22.01 -20.43
C ASN A 334 2.49 -22.83 -19.96
N ALA A 335 1.35 -22.14 -19.85
CA ALA A 335 0.04 -22.77 -19.68
C ALA A 335 -1.01 -21.97 -20.46
N GLU A 336 -2.13 -22.60 -20.80
CA GLU A 336 -3.24 -21.96 -21.48
C GLU A 336 -4.56 -22.36 -20.80
N PHE A 337 -5.50 -21.43 -20.76
CA PHE A 337 -6.86 -21.67 -20.28
C PHE A 337 -7.87 -21.03 -21.21
N SER A 338 -8.79 -21.83 -21.74
CA SER A 338 -9.87 -21.36 -22.63
C SER A 338 -11.21 -21.40 -21.91
N PHE A 339 -12.01 -20.37 -22.11
CA PHE A 339 -13.34 -20.25 -21.52
C PHE A 339 -14.31 -19.58 -22.49
N ALA A 340 -15.59 -19.92 -22.36
CA ALA A 340 -16.67 -19.32 -23.15
C ALA A 340 -17.24 -18.11 -22.41
N ILE A 341 -17.37 -17.00 -23.12
CA ILE A 341 -18.07 -15.82 -22.64
C ILE A 341 -19.54 -15.96 -23.06
N PRO A 342 -20.51 -15.97 -22.13
CA PRO A 342 -21.94 -15.94 -22.47
C PRO A 342 -22.33 -14.60 -23.06
N GLN A 343 -23.62 -14.36 -23.24
CA GLN A 343 -24.13 -13.03 -23.54
C GLN A 343 -23.91 -12.14 -22.32
N PHE A 344 -22.90 -11.28 -22.41
CA PHE A 344 -22.42 -10.41 -21.35
C PHE A 344 -21.88 -9.11 -21.97
N SER A 345 -22.01 -8.00 -21.26
CA SER A 345 -21.41 -6.71 -21.61
C SER A 345 -20.86 -6.10 -20.33
N GLY A 346 -19.58 -5.75 -20.33
CA GLY A 346 -18.89 -5.23 -19.16
C GLY A 346 -17.41 -5.60 -19.14
N SER A 347 -16.78 -5.53 -17.97
CA SER A 347 -15.40 -5.92 -17.77
C SER A 347 -15.31 -7.26 -17.03
N LEU A 348 -14.44 -8.14 -17.49
CA LEU A 348 -14.09 -9.39 -16.83
C LEU A 348 -12.70 -9.27 -16.24
N ARG A 349 -12.53 -9.55 -14.95
CA ARG A 349 -11.21 -9.66 -14.31
C ARG A 349 -10.70 -11.09 -14.43
N VAL A 350 -9.57 -11.24 -15.09
CA VAL A 350 -8.79 -12.49 -15.16
C VAL A 350 -7.77 -12.44 -14.02
N MET A 351 -7.85 -13.38 -13.12
CA MET A 351 -6.98 -13.50 -11.95
C MET A 351 -6.24 -14.83 -12.01
N ALA A 352 -4.93 -14.81 -11.91
CA ALA A 352 -4.10 -16.01 -11.83
C ALA A 352 -3.33 -16.05 -10.50
N VAL A 353 -3.28 -17.21 -9.92
CA VAL A 353 -2.52 -17.50 -8.69
C VAL A 353 -1.65 -18.72 -8.96
N ALA A 354 -0.36 -18.62 -8.62
CA ALA A 354 0.60 -19.72 -8.75
C ALA A 354 1.20 -20.11 -7.40
N TYR A 355 1.53 -21.38 -7.27
CA TYR A 355 2.09 -21.99 -6.09
C TYR A 355 3.21 -22.98 -6.45
N ASP A 356 4.29 -22.97 -5.67
CA ASP A 356 5.36 -23.96 -5.71
C ASP A 356 6.07 -24.00 -4.34
N GLY A 357 5.61 -24.86 -3.45
CA GLY A 357 6.13 -25.00 -2.09
C GLY A 357 5.98 -23.72 -1.25
N LYS A 358 7.07 -22.99 -1.03
CA LYS A 358 7.07 -21.73 -0.29
C LYS A 358 6.95 -20.49 -1.19
N LYS A 359 6.75 -20.69 -2.50
CA LYS A 359 6.73 -19.62 -3.49
C LYS A 359 5.32 -19.38 -3.97
N PHE A 360 4.99 -18.13 -4.16
CA PHE A 360 3.65 -17.71 -4.56
C PHE A 360 3.73 -16.64 -5.66
N GLY A 361 2.77 -16.68 -6.56
CA GLY A 361 2.60 -15.65 -7.59
C GLY A 361 1.15 -15.23 -7.69
N ALA A 362 0.91 -14.00 -8.09
CA ALA A 362 -0.40 -13.48 -8.43
C ALA A 362 -0.27 -12.48 -9.57
N ALA A 363 -1.23 -12.51 -10.48
CA ALA A 363 -1.38 -11.52 -11.55
C ALA A 363 -2.84 -11.33 -11.88
N GLU A 364 -3.20 -10.13 -12.36
CA GLU A 364 -4.54 -9.84 -12.83
C GLU A 364 -4.50 -9.06 -14.14
N LYS A 365 -5.54 -9.21 -14.95
CA LYS A 365 -5.75 -8.43 -16.17
C LYS A 365 -7.23 -8.35 -16.49
N ASN A 366 -7.67 -7.23 -17.04
CA ASN A 366 -9.07 -7.04 -17.41
C ASN A 366 -9.28 -7.25 -18.90
N ILE A 367 -10.43 -7.87 -19.24
CA ILE A 367 -10.94 -8.02 -20.60
C ILE A 367 -12.24 -7.23 -20.69
N THR A 368 -12.33 -6.26 -21.58
CA THR A 368 -13.58 -5.56 -21.88
C THR A 368 -14.41 -6.38 -22.87
N VAL A 369 -15.61 -6.76 -22.49
CA VAL A 369 -16.58 -7.42 -23.37
C VAL A 369 -17.59 -6.39 -23.84
N ALA A 370 -17.54 -6.06 -25.09
CA ALA A 370 -18.44 -5.08 -25.71
C ALA A 370 -18.89 -5.56 -27.12
N ASP A 371 -20.16 -5.78 -27.26
CA ASP A 371 -20.74 -6.03 -28.58
C ASP A 371 -20.89 -4.71 -29.33
N PRO A 372 -20.80 -4.72 -30.69
CA PRO A 372 -20.91 -3.50 -31.47
C PRO A 372 -22.21 -2.72 -31.23
N ILE A 373 -23.27 -3.47 -31.01
CA ILE A 373 -24.59 -2.94 -30.63
C ILE A 373 -25.03 -3.62 -29.34
N VAL A 374 -25.39 -2.83 -28.37
CA VAL A 374 -25.86 -3.30 -27.04
C VAL A 374 -27.29 -2.83 -26.84
N ILE A 375 -28.18 -3.74 -26.38
CA ILE A 375 -29.56 -3.45 -26.07
C ILE A 375 -29.77 -3.51 -24.57
N SER A 376 -30.44 -2.50 -24.02
CA SER A 376 -30.91 -2.47 -22.64
C SER A 376 -32.41 -2.18 -22.61
N THR A 377 -33.14 -2.89 -21.75
CA THR A 377 -34.61 -2.78 -21.65
C THR A 377 -35.05 -2.43 -20.25
N GLY A 378 -36.00 -1.52 -20.12
CA GLY A 378 -36.59 -1.08 -18.85
C GLY A 378 -37.98 -1.69 -18.59
N ALA A 379 -38.17 -2.99 -18.83
CA ALA A 379 -39.47 -3.64 -18.61
C ALA A 379 -39.80 -3.80 -17.12
N PRO A 380 -41.03 -3.49 -16.66
CA PRO A 380 -41.48 -3.73 -15.28
C PRO A 380 -41.54 -5.24 -15.00
N ARG A 381 -41.47 -5.64 -13.76
CA ARG A 381 -41.47 -7.04 -13.32
C ARG A 381 -42.91 -7.59 -13.15
N PHE A 382 -43.88 -6.71 -12.95
CA PHE A 382 -45.31 -7.03 -12.83
C PHE A 382 -46.12 -5.86 -13.38
N VAL A 383 -47.31 -6.17 -13.86
CA VAL A 383 -48.28 -5.25 -14.44
C VAL A 383 -49.68 -5.71 -14.04
N ALA A 384 -50.67 -4.82 -14.06
CA ALA A 384 -52.05 -5.19 -13.79
C ALA A 384 -52.79 -5.55 -15.10
N PRO A 385 -53.88 -6.33 -15.07
CA PRO A 385 -54.75 -6.53 -16.23
C PRO A 385 -55.26 -5.21 -16.80
N ASN A 386 -55.30 -5.10 -18.12
CA ASN A 386 -55.68 -3.91 -18.89
C ASN A 386 -54.74 -2.69 -18.72
N ASP A 387 -53.55 -2.87 -18.19
CA ASP A 387 -52.55 -1.80 -18.19
C ASP A 387 -52.01 -1.55 -19.61
N GLU A 388 -51.80 -0.28 -19.91
CA GLU A 388 -51.00 0.18 -21.04
C GLU A 388 -49.68 0.69 -20.54
N ILE A 389 -48.60 0.07 -20.98
CA ILE A 389 -47.25 0.41 -20.53
C ILE A 389 -46.36 0.78 -21.72
N THR A 390 -45.50 1.75 -21.50
CA THR A 390 -44.42 2.10 -22.43
C THR A 390 -43.12 1.51 -21.98
N ILE A 391 -42.47 0.71 -22.85
CA ILE A 391 -41.20 0.07 -22.55
C ILE A 391 -40.10 0.83 -23.27
N PRO A 392 -39.20 1.47 -22.52
CA PRO A 392 -38.02 2.08 -23.11
C PRO A 392 -36.98 1.00 -23.44
N ILE A 393 -36.49 1.05 -24.68
CA ILE A 393 -35.41 0.22 -25.19
C ILE A 393 -34.27 1.15 -25.59
N THR A 394 -33.15 1.04 -24.89
CA THR A 394 -31.93 1.78 -25.22
C THR A 394 -31.03 0.92 -26.08
N VAL A 395 -30.66 1.42 -27.25
CA VAL A 395 -29.73 0.78 -28.19
C VAL A 395 -28.46 1.63 -28.22
N SER A 396 -27.34 1.06 -27.81
CA SER A 396 -26.04 1.73 -27.74
C SER A 396 -25.10 1.22 -28.84
N ASN A 397 -24.54 2.13 -29.64
CA ASN A 397 -23.49 1.84 -30.60
C ASN A 397 -22.12 2.07 -29.97
N THR A 398 -21.38 1.00 -29.72
CA THR A 398 -20.03 1.05 -29.09
C THR A 398 -18.92 1.20 -30.13
N THR A 399 -19.26 1.30 -31.42
CA THR A 399 -18.27 1.41 -32.51
C THR A 399 -17.92 2.87 -32.82
N LYS A 400 -16.86 3.06 -33.59
CA LYS A 400 -16.43 4.39 -34.08
C LYS A 400 -17.13 4.82 -35.37
N THR A 401 -18.08 4.04 -35.89
CA THR A 401 -18.83 4.31 -37.11
C THR A 401 -20.32 4.34 -36.83
N LYS A 402 -21.06 5.13 -37.58
CA LYS A 402 -22.52 5.17 -37.55
C LYS A 402 -23.08 3.78 -37.90
N ALA A 403 -24.05 3.32 -37.15
CA ALA A 403 -24.65 1.99 -37.33
C ALA A 403 -26.14 2.07 -37.51
N PRO A 404 -26.71 1.45 -38.61
CA PRO A 404 -28.14 1.25 -38.72
C PRO A 404 -28.57 0.14 -37.75
N ALA A 405 -29.69 0.33 -37.07
CA ALA A 405 -30.30 -0.64 -36.17
C ALA A 405 -31.78 -0.78 -36.42
N THR A 406 -32.23 -2.03 -36.54
CA THR A 406 -33.65 -2.36 -36.60
C THR A 406 -34.02 -3.08 -35.30
N VAL A 407 -34.88 -2.46 -34.50
CA VAL A 407 -35.31 -3.00 -33.20
C VAL A 407 -36.72 -3.58 -33.39
N THR A 408 -36.88 -4.86 -33.04
CA THR A 408 -38.17 -5.55 -33.09
C THR A 408 -38.54 -6.01 -31.68
N VAL A 409 -39.76 -5.71 -31.27
CA VAL A 409 -40.34 -6.12 -29.99
C VAL A 409 -41.50 -7.07 -30.22
N ARG A 410 -41.47 -8.23 -29.59
CA ARG A 410 -42.55 -9.21 -29.60
C ARG A 410 -43.04 -9.48 -28.19
N ALA A 411 -44.32 -9.23 -27.95
CA ALA A 411 -44.99 -9.53 -26.70
C ALA A 411 -45.72 -10.89 -26.83
N GLU A 412 -45.61 -11.72 -25.79
CA GLU A 412 -46.19 -13.07 -25.71
C GLU A 412 -46.94 -13.27 -24.41
N GLY A 413 -47.82 -14.29 -24.35
CA GLY A 413 -48.60 -14.65 -23.17
C GLY A 413 -49.75 -13.67 -22.93
N VAL A 414 -49.83 -13.08 -21.72
CA VAL A 414 -50.85 -12.08 -21.38
C VAL A 414 -50.56 -10.69 -21.93
N LEU A 415 -49.43 -10.50 -22.63
CA LEU A 415 -49.02 -9.24 -23.23
C LEU A 415 -49.28 -9.22 -24.73
N GLN A 416 -49.53 -8.02 -25.28
CA GLN A 416 -49.65 -7.78 -26.73
C GLN A 416 -49.04 -6.43 -27.11
N ASN A 417 -48.51 -6.29 -28.30
CA ASN A 417 -47.99 -5.02 -28.80
C ASN A 417 -49.14 -4.03 -29.01
N ALA A 418 -49.03 -2.82 -28.49
CA ALA A 418 -49.96 -1.71 -28.68
C ALA A 418 -49.59 -0.83 -29.88
N THR A 419 -48.28 -0.78 -30.20
CA THR A 419 -47.74 0.05 -31.29
C THR A 419 -47.04 -0.84 -32.34
N ALA A 420 -46.45 -0.23 -33.36
CA ALA A 420 -45.62 -0.93 -34.34
C ALA A 420 -44.54 -1.75 -33.62
N ASN A 421 -44.41 -3.01 -34.03
CA ASN A 421 -43.45 -3.95 -33.40
C ASN A 421 -42.02 -3.82 -33.90
N THR A 422 -41.76 -2.97 -34.89
CA THR A 422 -40.42 -2.79 -35.49
C THR A 422 -40.15 -1.32 -35.79
N ILE A 423 -39.00 -0.82 -35.34
CA ILE A 423 -38.53 0.54 -35.62
C ILE A 423 -37.11 0.45 -36.14
N THR A 424 -36.82 1.10 -37.29
CA THR A 424 -35.48 1.22 -37.84
C THR A 424 -34.92 2.61 -37.54
N THR A 425 -33.70 2.70 -37.10
CA THR A 425 -33.02 3.95 -36.75
C THR A 425 -31.54 3.86 -37.02
N GLU A 426 -30.88 5.00 -37.10
CA GLU A 426 -29.41 5.11 -37.15
C GLU A 426 -28.88 5.65 -35.82
N ILE A 427 -27.76 5.09 -35.37
CA ILE A 427 -27.15 5.45 -34.11
C ILE A 427 -25.73 5.95 -34.38
N GLU A 428 -25.43 7.15 -33.91
CA GLU A 428 -24.11 7.78 -34.06
C GLU A 428 -23.01 7.00 -33.33
N PRO A 429 -21.73 7.18 -33.72
CA PRO A 429 -20.62 6.52 -33.07
C PRO A 429 -20.57 6.82 -31.57
N ASN A 430 -20.29 5.81 -30.74
CA ASN A 430 -20.18 5.91 -29.28
C ASN A 430 -21.35 6.66 -28.62
N SER A 431 -22.57 6.45 -29.18
CA SER A 431 -23.79 7.08 -28.68
C SER A 431 -24.88 6.04 -28.44
N GLU A 432 -25.93 6.46 -27.77
CA GLU A 432 -27.11 5.65 -27.52
C GLU A 432 -28.38 6.35 -27.98
N ARG A 433 -29.38 5.55 -28.27
CA ARG A 433 -30.72 6.04 -28.64
C ARG A 433 -31.77 5.23 -27.92
N GLN A 434 -32.66 5.93 -27.23
CA GLN A 434 -33.85 5.32 -26.63
C GLN A 434 -35.00 5.30 -27.61
N ILE A 435 -35.66 4.15 -27.67
CA ILE A 435 -36.85 3.89 -28.52
C ILE A 435 -37.93 3.34 -27.59
N GLU A 436 -39.14 3.81 -27.76
CA GLU A 436 -40.28 3.42 -26.92
C GLU A 436 -41.24 2.54 -27.65
N PHE A 437 -41.70 1.46 -27.02
CA PHE A 437 -42.70 0.54 -27.53
C PHE A 437 -43.88 0.42 -26.57
N GLY A 438 -45.11 0.60 -27.08
CA GLY A 438 -46.32 0.40 -26.29
C GLY A 438 -46.68 -1.10 -26.19
N ILE A 439 -47.00 -1.53 -24.99
CA ILE A 439 -47.47 -2.89 -24.67
C ILE A 439 -48.77 -2.78 -23.89
N LEU A 440 -49.77 -3.57 -24.31
CA LEU A 440 -51.04 -3.73 -23.61
C LEU A 440 -51.06 -5.04 -22.85
N THR A 441 -51.65 -5.05 -21.66
CA THR A 441 -51.93 -6.27 -20.92
C THR A 441 -53.36 -6.73 -21.18
N ARG A 442 -53.54 -8.01 -21.45
CA ARG A 442 -54.88 -8.61 -21.59
C ARG A 442 -55.57 -8.66 -20.23
N ASN A 443 -56.89 -8.71 -20.25
CA ASN A 443 -57.70 -8.91 -19.02
C ASN A 443 -57.59 -10.37 -18.52
N LEU A 444 -56.39 -10.84 -18.25
CA LEU A 444 -56.06 -12.19 -17.82
C LEU A 444 -54.91 -12.15 -16.80
N ILE A 445 -54.94 -13.08 -15.85
CA ILE A 445 -53.84 -13.31 -14.94
C ILE A 445 -52.95 -14.41 -15.52
N GLY A 446 -51.66 -14.18 -15.59
CA GLY A 446 -50.70 -15.12 -16.13
C GLY A 446 -49.31 -14.50 -16.35
N ASP A 447 -48.43 -15.25 -17.02
CA ASP A 447 -47.08 -14.80 -17.35
C ASP A 447 -47.07 -14.12 -18.72
N GLY A 448 -46.35 -13.02 -18.82
CA GLY A 448 -46.01 -12.30 -20.04
C GLY A 448 -44.50 -12.35 -20.32
N LYS A 449 -44.17 -12.40 -21.62
CA LYS A 449 -42.77 -12.35 -22.08
C LYS A 449 -42.60 -11.27 -23.13
N ILE A 450 -41.57 -10.49 -23.01
CA ILE A 450 -41.16 -9.48 -23.99
C ILE A 450 -39.84 -9.92 -24.57
N ILE A 451 -39.77 -10.03 -25.88
CA ILE A 451 -38.58 -10.39 -26.63
C ILE A 451 -38.19 -9.18 -27.47
N VAL A 452 -36.98 -8.75 -27.31
CA VAL A 452 -36.37 -7.65 -28.05
C VAL A 452 -35.22 -8.17 -28.90
#